data_0ea4e8f2a1adb8c3904669b021dde5a6
#
_entry.id   0ea4e8f2a1adb8c3904669b021dde5a6
#
_cell.length_a   1.000
_cell.length_b   1.000
_cell.length_c   1.000
_cell.angle_alpha   90.00
_cell.angle_beta   90.00
_cell.angle_gamma   90.00
#
_symmetry.space_group_name_H-M   'P 1'
#
loop_
_entity.id
_entity.type
_entity.pdbx_description
1 polymer ?
#
loop_
_entity_poly.entity_id
_entity_poly.type
_entity_poly.pdbx_seq_one_letter_code
_entity_poly.pdbx_strand_id
1 'polypeptide(L)'
;KFYINDPAAGKRRIRMGETNLGDFVADGIYTYFNEVEQLDCDIAMMNGGGIRTDVAAGKWTFKTCKQISPFGNVACLMSVTGKQIQDALEFGARFVGPEGKENGGFLHVAGATYEIHTDIPNTVLTDDKNVWQGSATGTPRVQNVRIYDRKTGTYEPLDPNRTYALAGMNYTLRNL
;
A
#
# COMPACT_ATOMS: atom_id res chain seq x y z
N LYS A 1 3.14 19.32 7.60
CA LYS A 1 4.33 18.53 7.30
C LYS A 1 3.90 17.10 7.00
N PHE A 2 4.39 16.54 5.90
CA PHE A 2 4.26 15.12 5.58
C PHE A 2 5.54 14.40 6.02
N TYR A 3 5.43 13.20 6.59
CA TYR A 3 6.56 12.53 7.22
C TYR A 3 6.63 11.03 6.89
N ILE A 4 7.85 10.50 6.87
CA ILE A 4 8.16 9.08 6.72
C ILE A 4 8.73 8.49 8.02
N ASN A 5 9.19 9.32 8.94
CA ASN A 5 9.86 8.91 10.16
C ASN A 5 8.95 9.12 11.38
N ASP A 6 9.10 8.23 12.34
CA ASP A 6 8.66 8.48 13.71
C ASP A 6 9.87 9.00 14.51
N PRO A 7 9.89 10.31 14.84
CA PRO A 7 11.03 10.89 15.55
C PRO A 7 11.26 10.28 16.94
N ALA A 8 10.18 9.82 17.60
CA ALA A 8 10.26 9.24 18.92
C ALA A 8 10.83 7.81 18.91
N ALA A 9 10.55 7.05 17.85
CA ALA A 9 10.98 5.66 17.75
C ALA A 9 12.28 5.46 16.97
N GLY A 10 12.82 6.51 16.32
CA GLY A 10 14.01 6.40 15.47
C GLY A 10 13.84 5.48 14.26
N LYS A 11 12.60 5.14 13.91
CA LYS A 11 12.23 4.21 12.83
C LYS A 11 11.46 4.93 11.73
N ARG A 12 11.53 4.41 10.52
CA ARG A 12 10.76 4.90 9.37
C ARG A 12 9.34 4.34 9.44
N ARG A 13 8.41 5.10 10.04
CA ARG A 13 7.02 4.70 10.19
C ARG A 13 6.36 4.32 8.86
N ILE A 14 6.71 4.99 7.76
CA ILE A 14 6.23 4.67 6.41
C ILE A 14 6.45 3.21 5.99
N ARG A 15 7.32 2.48 6.70
CA ARG A 15 7.60 1.06 6.46
C ARG A 15 6.98 0.13 7.49
N MET A 16 6.16 0.66 8.39
CA MET A 16 5.63 -0.09 9.53
C MET A 16 4.16 0.20 9.81
N GLY A 17 3.59 1.19 9.15
CA GLY A 17 2.21 1.62 9.36
C GLY A 17 1.86 2.81 8.49
N GLU A 18 0.61 3.18 8.53
CA GLU A 18 0.04 4.30 7.81
C GLU A 18 0.73 5.62 8.16
N THR A 19 0.92 6.45 7.14
CA THR A 19 1.43 7.82 7.26
C THR A 19 0.73 8.73 6.25
N ASN A 20 0.54 9.99 6.63
CA ASN A 20 -0.08 10.97 5.75
C ASN A 20 0.65 11.19 4.41
N LEU A 21 1.97 10.93 4.35
CA LEU A 21 2.70 10.98 3.08
C LEU A 21 2.45 9.73 2.23
N GLY A 22 2.34 8.57 2.88
CA GLY A 22 1.97 7.32 2.21
C GLY A 22 0.61 7.42 1.56
N ASP A 23 -0.37 7.91 2.31
CA ASP A 23 -1.75 8.12 1.84
C ASP A 23 -1.78 9.12 0.69
N PHE A 24 -1.11 10.27 0.83
CA PHE A 24 -1.02 11.27 -0.23
C PHE A 24 -0.45 10.72 -1.54
N VAL A 25 0.59 9.87 -1.46
CA VAL A 25 1.18 9.27 -2.68
C VAL A 25 0.24 8.24 -3.29
N ALA A 26 -0.41 7.40 -2.48
CA ALA A 26 -1.39 6.43 -2.97
C ALA A 26 -2.60 7.13 -3.59
N ASP A 27 -3.13 8.19 -2.93
CA ASP A 27 -4.21 9.04 -3.45
C ASP A 27 -3.82 9.70 -4.79
N GLY A 28 -2.57 10.14 -4.91
CA GLY A 28 -2.07 10.71 -6.15
C GLY A 28 -2.10 9.72 -7.33
N ILE A 29 -1.74 8.45 -7.09
CA ILE A 29 -1.82 7.38 -8.10
C ILE A 29 -3.29 7.08 -8.43
N TYR A 30 -4.14 6.95 -7.41
CA TYR A 30 -5.57 6.68 -7.56
C TYR A 30 -6.27 7.78 -8.38
N THR A 31 -6.01 9.04 -8.03
CA THR A 31 -6.56 10.21 -8.71
C THR A 31 -6.06 10.30 -10.17
N TYR A 32 -4.77 10.01 -10.40
CA TYR A 32 -4.21 10.01 -11.74
C TYR A 32 -4.98 9.09 -12.69
N PHE A 33 -5.20 7.84 -12.29
CA PHE A 33 -5.94 6.91 -13.16
C PHE A 33 -7.42 7.29 -13.29
N ASN A 34 -8.07 7.65 -12.21
CA ASN A 34 -9.51 7.92 -12.23
C ASN A 34 -9.89 9.26 -12.85
N GLU A 35 -9.10 10.33 -12.62
CA GLU A 35 -9.49 11.69 -13.01
C GLU A 35 -8.69 12.21 -14.25
N VAL A 36 -7.42 11.77 -14.40
CA VAL A 36 -6.59 12.25 -15.52
C VAL A 36 -6.67 11.30 -16.71
N GLU A 37 -6.41 10.02 -16.50
CA GLU A 37 -6.49 8.99 -17.54
C GLU A 37 -7.92 8.55 -17.83
N GLN A 38 -8.86 8.83 -16.92
CA GLN A 38 -10.27 8.41 -16.98
C GLN A 38 -10.44 6.88 -17.15
N LEU A 39 -9.56 6.14 -16.48
CA LEU A 39 -9.61 4.69 -16.37
C LEU A 39 -10.14 4.30 -15.00
N ASP A 40 -11.08 3.35 -14.97
CA ASP A 40 -11.62 2.87 -13.70
C ASP A 40 -10.53 2.16 -12.88
N CYS A 41 -10.15 2.77 -11.76
CA CYS A 41 -9.22 2.22 -10.79
C CYS A 41 -9.98 2.00 -9.47
N ASP A 42 -10.04 0.75 -9.00
CA ASP A 42 -10.73 0.40 -7.76
C ASP A 42 -9.84 0.67 -6.54
N ILE A 43 -8.54 0.42 -6.65
CA ILE A 43 -7.56 0.56 -5.57
C ILE A 43 -6.19 0.97 -6.12
N ALA A 44 -5.49 1.82 -5.40
CA ALA A 44 -4.08 2.10 -5.69
C ALA A 44 -3.20 1.68 -4.51
N MET A 45 -2.00 1.18 -4.80
CA MET A 45 -1.02 0.74 -3.81
C MET A 45 0.35 1.35 -4.06
N MET A 46 0.99 1.82 -2.98
CA MET A 46 2.38 2.29 -2.99
C MET A 46 3.16 1.65 -1.85
N ASN A 47 4.28 1.03 -2.16
CA ASN A 47 5.13 0.44 -1.14
C ASN A 47 5.92 1.51 -0.37
N GLY A 48 6.00 1.41 0.95
CA GLY A 48 6.65 2.37 1.83
C GLY A 48 8.14 2.57 1.54
N GLY A 49 8.80 1.56 0.96
CA GLY A 49 10.19 1.66 0.51
C GLY A 49 10.41 2.59 -0.68
N GLY A 50 9.36 2.85 -1.46
CA GLY A 50 9.36 3.76 -2.60
C GLY A 50 9.29 5.25 -2.21
N ILE A 51 8.94 5.57 -0.96
CA ILE A 51 8.81 6.93 -0.44
C ILE A 51 10.03 7.25 0.42
N ARG A 52 10.83 8.25 0.05
CA ARG A 52 12.22 8.38 0.49
C ARG A 52 12.54 9.59 1.36
N THR A 53 11.66 10.56 1.47
CA THR A 53 11.91 11.79 2.24
C THR A 53 10.65 12.38 2.85
N ASP A 54 10.81 13.03 3.98
CA ASP A 54 9.78 13.92 4.54
C ASP A 54 9.60 15.15 3.64
N VAL A 55 8.42 15.75 3.72
CA VAL A 55 8.12 17.01 3.02
C VAL A 55 7.72 18.08 4.00
N ALA A 56 8.44 19.19 3.96
CA ALA A 56 8.10 20.37 4.75
C ALA A 56 6.79 21.01 4.23
N ALA A 57 6.09 21.72 5.13
CA ALA A 57 4.99 22.59 4.72
C ALA A 57 5.51 23.69 3.79
N GLY A 58 4.70 24.08 2.81
CA GLY A 58 5.03 25.14 1.86
C GLY A 58 4.76 24.74 0.42
N LYS A 59 5.40 25.43 -0.50
CA LYS A 59 5.22 25.21 -1.94
C LYS A 59 5.93 23.92 -2.40
N TRP A 60 5.21 23.05 -3.07
CA TRP A 60 5.74 21.86 -3.71
C TRP A 60 6.20 22.16 -5.13
N THR A 61 7.28 21.56 -5.53
CA THR A 61 7.88 21.66 -6.86
C THR A 61 8.09 20.27 -7.44
N PHE A 62 8.38 20.20 -8.73
CA PHE A 62 8.77 18.94 -9.38
C PHE A 62 9.98 18.28 -8.68
N LYS A 63 10.94 19.11 -8.20
CA LYS A 63 12.07 18.62 -7.39
C LYS A 63 11.59 17.93 -6.11
N THR A 64 10.60 18.49 -5.42
CA THR A 64 9.99 17.88 -4.23
C THR A 64 9.42 16.51 -4.55
N CYS A 65 8.64 16.39 -5.63
CA CYS A 65 8.08 15.10 -6.07
C CYS A 65 9.17 14.07 -6.39
N LYS A 66 10.24 14.51 -7.08
CA LYS A 66 11.40 13.65 -7.38
C LYS A 66 12.18 13.22 -6.14
N GLN A 67 12.16 13.99 -5.06
CA GLN A 67 12.77 13.60 -3.79
C GLN A 67 11.92 12.57 -3.03
N ILE A 68 10.59 12.69 -3.13
CA ILE A 68 9.66 11.71 -2.53
C ILE A 68 9.84 10.35 -3.19
N SER A 69 9.79 10.30 -4.51
CA SER A 69 9.97 9.06 -5.31
C SER A 69 11.05 9.25 -6.37
N PRO A 70 12.32 9.05 -6.00
CA PRO A 70 13.47 9.33 -6.89
C PRO A 70 13.68 8.28 -7.98
N PHE A 71 12.98 7.17 -7.90
CA PHE A 71 13.10 6.07 -8.85
C PHE A 71 12.41 6.40 -10.17
N GLY A 72 12.90 5.85 -11.27
CA GLY A 72 12.29 5.98 -12.60
C GLY A 72 11.12 5.00 -12.82
N ASN A 73 10.29 4.80 -11.79
CA ASN A 73 9.14 3.92 -11.88
C ASN A 73 8.04 4.53 -12.74
N VAL A 74 7.26 3.66 -13.39
CA VAL A 74 6.11 4.01 -14.23
C VAL A 74 4.83 3.60 -13.50
N ALA A 75 3.81 4.45 -13.52
CA ALA A 75 2.49 4.12 -13.03
C ALA A 75 1.83 3.10 -13.97
N CYS A 76 1.26 2.06 -13.41
CA CYS A 76 0.64 0.96 -14.14
C CYS A 76 -0.72 0.63 -13.53
N LEU A 77 -1.62 0.10 -14.37
CA LEU A 77 -2.91 -0.44 -13.99
C LEU A 77 -2.95 -1.92 -14.40
N MET A 78 -3.44 -2.78 -13.52
CA MET A 78 -3.57 -4.21 -13.79
C MET A 78 -4.86 -4.77 -13.17
N SER A 79 -5.34 -5.89 -13.72
CA SER A 79 -6.47 -6.62 -13.17
C SER A 79 -5.99 -7.68 -12.18
N VAL A 80 -6.58 -7.70 -10.99
CA VAL A 80 -6.28 -8.67 -9.92
C VAL A 80 -7.56 -9.16 -9.27
N THR A 81 -7.53 -10.36 -8.68
CA THR A 81 -8.66 -10.83 -7.87
C THR A 81 -8.63 -10.22 -6.46
N GLY A 82 -9.77 -10.18 -5.78
CA GLY A 82 -9.81 -9.76 -4.38
C GLY A 82 -8.95 -10.63 -3.47
N LYS A 83 -8.82 -11.93 -3.79
CA LYS A 83 -7.90 -12.81 -3.08
C LYS A 83 -6.45 -12.35 -3.21
N GLN A 84 -6.02 -11.94 -4.39
CA GLN A 84 -4.67 -11.39 -4.61
C GLN A 84 -4.45 -10.07 -3.86
N ILE A 85 -5.47 -9.20 -3.79
CA ILE A 85 -5.42 -7.98 -2.97
C ILE A 85 -5.23 -8.34 -1.49
N GLN A 86 -6.03 -9.27 -0.96
CA GLN A 86 -5.91 -9.74 0.42
C GLN A 86 -4.51 -10.29 0.71
N ASP A 87 -3.96 -11.11 -0.18
CA ASP A 87 -2.64 -11.71 -0.02
C ASP A 87 -1.52 -10.65 -0.06
N ALA A 88 -1.63 -9.67 -0.95
CA ALA A 88 -0.68 -8.56 -1.05
C ALA A 88 -0.65 -7.71 0.23
N LEU A 89 -1.83 -7.38 0.78
CA LEU A 89 -1.95 -6.63 2.03
C LEU A 89 -1.39 -7.43 3.20
N GLU A 90 -1.69 -8.72 3.29
CA GLU A 90 -1.17 -9.64 4.32
C GLU A 90 0.37 -9.73 4.25
N PHE A 91 0.93 -9.88 3.05
CA PHE A 91 2.38 -9.89 2.83
C PHE A 91 3.02 -8.55 3.23
N GLY A 92 2.41 -7.43 2.85
CA GLY A 92 2.88 -6.10 3.22
C GLY A 92 2.88 -5.88 4.74
N ALA A 93 1.86 -6.38 5.43
CA ALA A 93 1.65 -6.22 6.88
C ALA A 93 2.43 -7.21 7.76
N ARG A 94 3.11 -8.21 7.18
CA ARG A 94 3.70 -9.34 7.92
C ARG A 94 4.63 -8.99 9.07
N PHE A 95 5.24 -7.80 9.06
CA PHE A 95 6.15 -7.32 10.09
C PHE A 95 5.60 -6.18 10.94
N VAL A 96 4.33 -5.81 10.76
CA VAL A 96 3.69 -4.75 11.57
C VAL A 96 3.43 -5.27 13.00
N GLY A 97 3.65 -4.43 14.00
CA GLY A 97 3.35 -4.74 15.40
C GLY A 97 4.35 -4.13 16.38
N PRO A 98 4.18 -4.35 17.70
CA PRO A 98 5.05 -3.80 18.75
C PRO A 98 6.52 -4.20 18.59
N GLU A 99 6.77 -5.46 18.25
CA GLU A 99 8.10 -6.03 17.94
C GLU A 99 8.44 -5.89 16.45
N GLY A 100 7.71 -5.04 15.73
CA GLY A 100 7.75 -4.93 14.29
C GLY A 100 9.08 -4.45 13.73
N LYS A 101 9.34 -4.87 12.48
CA LYS A 101 10.53 -4.48 11.71
C LYS A 101 10.12 -3.61 10.53
N GLU A 102 11.01 -2.70 10.14
CA GLU A 102 10.81 -1.94 8.91
C GLU A 102 10.72 -2.87 7.69
N ASN A 103 9.64 -2.72 6.93
CA ASN A 103 9.39 -3.46 5.70
C ASN A 103 9.17 -2.49 4.54
N GLY A 104 10.08 -2.46 3.58
CA GLY A 104 9.89 -1.64 2.38
C GLY A 104 8.68 -2.04 1.53
N GLY A 105 8.17 -3.25 1.73
CA GLY A 105 6.96 -3.77 1.10
C GLY A 105 5.65 -3.45 1.86
N PHE A 106 5.68 -2.69 2.97
CA PHE A 106 4.44 -2.21 3.59
C PHE A 106 3.66 -1.35 2.59
N LEU A 107 2.36 -1.60 2.46
CA LEU A 107 1.53 -0.98 1.42
C LEU A 107 0.66 0.15 1.99
N HIS A 108 0.84 1.35 1.44
CA HIS A 108 -0.12 2.45 1.55
C HIS A 108 -1.14 2.31 0.44
N VAL A 109 -2.40 2.55 0.74
CA VAL A 109 -3.51 2.30 -0.19
C VAL A 109 -4.37 3.54 -0.36
N ALA A 110 -5.03 3.66 -1.52
CA ALA A 110 -6.12 4.58 -1.77
C ALA A 110 -7.28 3.80 -2.42
N GLY A 111 -8.51 4.25 -2.21
CA GLY A 111 -9.70 3.53 -2.65
C GLY A 111 -10.04 2.31 -1.80
N ALA A 112 -9.32 2.06 -0.71
CA ALA A 112 -9.56 0.93 0.18
C ALA A 112 -9.32 1.28 1.64
N THR A 113 -9.94 0.51 2.54
CA THR A 113 -9.65 0.50 3.98
C THR A 113 -9.45 -0.94 4.45
N TYR A 114 -8.64 -1.13 5.49
CA TYR A 114 -8.41 -2.44 6.10
C TYR A 114 -7.87 -2.30 7.52
N GLU A 115 -7.91 -3.37 8.27
CA GLU A 115 -7.39 -3.46 9.64
C GLU A 115 -6.22 -4.43 9.70
N ILE A 116 -5.23 -4.12 10.54
CA ILE A 116 -4.10 -5.01 10.82
C ILE A 116 -4.16 -5.43 12.28
N HIS A 117 -4.49 -6.68 12.54
CA HIS A 117 -4.56 -7.28 13.87
C HIS A 117 -3.16 -7.76 14.29
N THR A 118 -2.46 -6.94 15.08
CA THR A 118 -1.07 -7.21 15.48
C THR A 118 -0.92 -8.26 16.57
N ASP A 119 -2.01 -8.64 17.21
CA ASP A 119 -2.13 -9.76 18.15
C ASP A 119 -2.21 -11.13 17.45
N ILE A 120 -2.52 -11.15 16.14
CA ILE A 120 -2.52 -12.36 15.31
C ILE A 120 -1.10 -12.62 14.81
N PRO A 121 -0.54 -13.83 14.99
CA PRO A 121 0.77 -14.18 14.47
C PRO A 121 0.86 -14.05 12.95
N ASN A 122 2.03 -13.67 12.44
CA ASN A 122 2.29 -13.70 11.01
C ASN A 122 2.28 -15.13 10.47
N THR A 123 1.44 -15.40 9.47
CA THR A 123 1.29 -16.70 8.82
C THR A 123 1.80 -16.73 7.38
N VAL A 124 2.39 -15.63 6.92
CA VAL A 124 2.98 -15.52 5.58
C VAL A 124 4.22 -16.39 5.49
N LEU A 125 4.25 -17.27 4.49
CA LEU A 125 5.41 -18.10 4.17
C LEU A 125 6.26 -17.42 3.09
N THR A 126 7.56 -17.33 3.35
CA THR A 126 8.54 -16.83 2.40
C THR A 126 9.74 -17.74 2.33
N ASP A 127 10.45 -17.74 1.20
CA ASP A 127 11.76 -18.35 1.09
C ASP A 127 12.85 -17.50 1.79
N ASP A 128 14.09 -17.96 1.69
CA ASP A 128 15.28 -17.30 2.24
C ASP A 128 15.54 -15.90 1.63
N LYS A 129 14.96 -15.61 0.48
CA LYS A 129 15.02 -14.30 -0.22
C LYS A 129 13.82 -13.41 0.06
N ASN A 130 12.93 -13.81 1.00
CA ASN A 130 11.66 -13.15 1.30
C ASN A 130 10.68 -13.11 0.11
N VAL A 131 10.75 -14.05 -0.80
CA VAL A 131 9.78 -14.22 -1.88
C VAL A 131 8.60 -15.03 -1.35
N TRP A 132 7.40 -14.59 -1.69
CA TRP A 132 6.13 -15.24 -1.34
C TRP A 132 6.10 -16.70 -1.80
N GLN A 133 5.69 -17.61 -0.91
CA GLN A 133 5.63 -19.05 -1.17
C GLN A 133 4.19 -19.60 -1.11
N GLY A 134 3.20 -18.78 -1.35
CA GLY A 134 1.80 -19.16 -1.33
C GLY A 134 0.97 -18.36 -0.35
N SER A 135 -0.32 -18.60 -0.33
CA SER A 135 -1.26 -17.91 0.56
C SER A 135 -0.92 -18.12 2.03
N ALA A 136 -1.11 -17.08 2.83
CA ALA A 136 -1.05 -17.18 4.28
C ALA A 136 -1.99 -18.28 4.79
N THR A 137 -1.57 -19.00 5.82
CA THR A 137 -2.36 -20.06 6.45
C THR A 137 -2.93 -19.59 7.78
N GLY A 138 -4.09 -20.13 8.17
CA GLY A 138 -4.76 -19.76 9.42
C GLY A 138 -5.52 -18.46 9.32
N THR A 139 -5.69 -17.77 10.46
CA THR A 139 -6.41 -16.49 10.52
C THR A 139 -5.52 -15.36 9.99
N PRO A 140 -5.93 -14.60 8.97
CA PRO A 140 -5.14 -13.51 8.44
C PRO A 140 -5.08 -12.35 9.43
N ARG A 141 -3.98 -11.63 9.44
CA ARG A 141 -3.80 -10.39 10.23
C ARG A 141 -4.55 -9.22 9.62
N VAL A 142 -4.61 -9.19 8.29
CA VAL A 142 -5.37 -8.17 7.56
C VAL A 142 -6.82 -8.61 7.47
N GLN A 143 -7.71 -7.80 8.06
CA GLN A 143 -9.14 -8.07 8.13
C GLN A 143 -9.93 -6.82 7.71
N ASN A 144 -11.24 -7.00 7.54
CA ASN A 144 -12.17 -5.93 7.21
C ASN A 144 -11.74 -5.09 6.00
N VAL A 145 -11.16 -5.76 4.99
CA VAL A 145 -10.80 -5.09 3.73
C VAL A 145 -12.06 -4.65 3.01
N ARG A 146 -12.14 -3.36 2.70
CA ARG A 146 -13.27 -2.77 1.99
C ARG A 146 -12.76 -1.90 0.86
N ILE A 147 -13.42 -1.94 -0.28
CA ILE A 147 -13.09 -1.15 -1.48
C ILE A 147 -14.15 -0.08 -1.66
N TYR A 148 -13.71 1.14 -2.00
CA TYR A 148 -14.61 2.26 -2.27
C TYR A 148 -15.28 2.08 -3.64
N ASP A 149 -16.60 1.96 -3.62
CA ASP A 149 -17.40 1.99 -4.85
C ASP A 149 -17.72 3.44 -5.22
N ARG A 150 -17.10 3.94 -6.27
CA ARG A 150 -17.28 5.32 -6.76
C ARG A 150 -18.73 5.59 -7.26
N LYS A 151 -19.49 4.56 -7.62
CA LYS A 151 -20.85 4.70 -8.12
C LYS A 151 -21.84 4.92 -6.98
N THR A 152 -21.66 4.20 -5.88
CA THR A 152 -22.50 4.29 -4.69
C THR A 152 -22.01 5.30 -3.66
N GLY A 153 -20.71 5.64 -3.70
CA GLY A 153 -20.06 6.50 -2.72
C GLY A 153 -19.84 5.79 -1.36
N THR A 154 -19.81 4.45 -1.34
CA THR A 154 -19.71 3.65 -0.11
C THR A 154 -18.55 2.66 -0.18
N TYR A 155 -18.08 2.23 0.99
CA TYR A 155 -17.07 1.17 1.10
C TYR A 155 -17.75 -0.20 1.20
N GLU A 156 -17.52 -1.06 0.23
CA GLU A 156 -18.06 -2.41 0.16
C GLU A 156 -17.02 -3.45 0.59
N PRO A 157 -17.42 -4.54 1.26
CA PRO A 157 -16.48 -5.62 1.59
C PRO A 157 -15.78 -6.17 0.35
N LEU A 158 -14.49 -6.45 0.47
CA LEU A 158 -13.72 -7.09 -0.59
C LEU A 158 -14.30 -8.47 -0.93
N ASP A 159 -14.71 -8.67 -2.18
CA ASP A 159 -15.10 -9.99 -2.69
C ASP A 159 -13.84 -10.71 -3.22
N PRO A 160 -13.41 -11.83 -2.63
CA PRO A 160 -12.19 -12.52 -3.04
C PRO A 160 -12.23 -13.03 -4.48
N ASN A 161 -13.43 -13.25 -5.05
CA ASN A 161 -13.62 -13.80 -6.39
C ASN A 161 -13.83 -12.72 -7.46
N ARG A 162 -14.12 -11.50 -7.07
CA ARG A 162 -14.28 -10.37 -8.00
C ARG A 162 -12.91 -9.92 -8.52
N THR A 163 -12.88 -9.47 -9.76
CA THR A 163 -11.72 -8.79 -10.37
C THR A 163 -11.80 -7.28 -10.10
N TYR A 164 -10.69 -6.71 -9.70
CA TYR A 164 -10.51 -5.30 -9.41
C TYR A 164 -9.39 -4.71 -10.26
N ALA A 165 -9.50 -3.43 -10.58
CA ALA A 165 -8.45 -2.66 -11.23
C ALA A 165 -7.51 -2.08 -10.16
N LEU A 166 -6.29 -2.62 -10.08
CA LEU A 166 -5.24 -2.20 -9.16
C LEU A 166 -4.23 -1.31 -9.86
N ALA A 167 -4.05 -0.09 -9.35
CA ALA A 167 -2.99 0.83 -9.76
C ALA A 167 -1.79 0.82 -8.81
N GLY A 168 -0.62 1.12 -9.35
CA GLY A 168 0.60 1.25 -8.57
C GLY A 168 1.81 1.54 -9.44
N MET A 169 2.95 1.75 -8.82
CA MET A 169 4.20 1.81 -9.56
C MET A 169 4.63 0.41 -10.02
N ASN A 170 5.22 0.31 -11.20
CA ASN A 170 5.65 -0.98 -11.77
C ASN A 170 6.54 -1.79 -10.81
N TYR A 171 7.38 -1.14 -10.03
CA TYR A 171 8.18 -1.82 -8.99
C TYR A 171 7.29 -2.43 -7.90
N THR A 172 6.32 -1.68 -7.39
CA THR A 172 5.37 -2.17 -6.38
C THR A 172 4.62 -3.38 -6.91
N LEU A 173 3.99 -3.25 -8.09
CA LEU A 173 3.12 -4.27 -8.66
C LEU A 173 3.84 -5.58 -9.05
N ARG A 174 5.15 -5.51 -9.36
CA ARG A 174 5.96 -6.71 -9.64
C ARG A 174 6.37 -7.49 -8.40
N ASN A 175 6.26 -6.89 -7.22
CA ASN A 175 6.74 -7.44 -5.96
C ASN A 175 5.60 -7.66 -4.95
N LEU A 176 4.35 -7.68 -5.45
CA LEU A 176 3.16 -8.07 -4.71
C LEU A 176 2.98 -9.58 -4.68
#